data_f5edf387f6b2b7fb9bdcb51cc62effe9
#
_entry.id   f5edf387f6b2b7fb9bdcb51cc62effe9
#
_cell.length_a   1.000
_cell.length_b   1.000
_cell.length_c   1.000
_cell.angle_alpha   90.00
_cell.angle_beta   90.00
_cell.angle_gamma   90.00
#
_symmetry.space_group_name_H-M   'P 1'
#
loop_
_entity.id
_entity.type
_entity.pdbx_description
1 polymer ?
#
loop_
_entity_poly.entity_id
_entity_poly.type
_entity_poly.pdbx_seq_one_letter_code
_entity_poly.pdbx_strand_id
1 'polypeptide(L)'
;MTDELTDGYRRFRQNRWPAERAEYEALAANGQKPHTLVVACSDSRADPALIFDTAPGELFVVRNVANLVPPYEPDGKLHGVSAALEFGVNVLQVKRIVVMGHAFCGGVNAMLKGSPALVLRLVNEPARMQASQRIIPH
;
A
#
# COMPACT_ATOMS: atom_id res chain seq x y z
N MET A 1 -12.26 28.45 -7.38
CA MET A 1 -12.15 27.47 -6.26
C MET A 1 -10.74 26.89 -6.33
N THR A 2 -9.87 27.24 -5.41
CA THR A 2 -8.57 26.58 -5.29
C THR A 2 -8.84 25.16 -4.83
N ASP A 3 -8.36 24.18 -5.59
CA ASP A 3 -8.49 22.79 -5.23
C ASP A 3 -7.63 22.52 -3.98
N GLU A 4 -8.21 21.94 -2.94
CA GLU A 4 -7.55 21.62 -1.66
C GLU A 4 -6.26 20.79 -1.86
N LEU A 5 -6.24 19.93 -2.88
CA LEU A 5 -5.04 19.14 -3.23
C LEU A 5 -3.94 20.04 -3.81
N THR A 6 -4.30 21.00 -4.65
CA THR A 6 -3.34 21.98 -5.19
C THR A 6 -2.73 22.83 -4.08
N ASP A 7 -3.53 23.25 -3.12
CA ASP A 7 -3.04 24.00 -1.96
C ASP A 7 -2.20 23.11 -1.02
N GLY A 8 -2.56 21.84 -0.87
CA GLY A 8 -1.75 20.84 -0.19
C GLY A 8 -0.38 20.67 -0.84
N TYR A 9 -0.34 20.54 -2.17
CA TYR A 9 0.92 20.46 -2.92
C TYR A 9 1.77 21.72 -2.79
N ARG A 10 1.16 22.93 -2.82
CA ARG A 10 1.89 24.18 -2.58
C ARG A 10 2.54 24.20 -1.20
N ARG A 11 1.81 23.78 -0.14
CA ARG A 11 2.38 23.66 1.22
C ARG A 11 3.54 22.66 1.28
N PHE A 12 3.40 21.51 0.63
CA PHE A 12 4.50 20.55 0.50
C PHE A 12 5.73 21.19 -0.14
N ARG A 13 5.54 21.87 -1.28
CA ARG A 13 6.64 22.54 -1.99
C ARG A 13 7.33 23.65 -1.18
N GLN A 14 6.58 24.35 -0.35
CA GLN A 14 7.10 25.46 0.46
C GLN A 14 7.75 24.98 1.76
N ASN A 15 7.18 23.97 2.41
CA ASN A 15 7.55 23.61 3.78
C ASN A 15 8.41 22.34 3.85
N ARG A 16 8.05 21.28 3.13
CA ARG A 16 8.76 20.00 3.21
C ARG A 16 9.83 19.84 2.13
N TRP A 17 9.49 20.18 0.91
CA TRP A 17 10.39 20.02 -0.23
C TRP A 17 11.80 20.60 -0.04
N PRO A 18 12.00 21.82 0.52
CA PRO A 18 13.34 22.36 0.70
C PRO A 18 14.25 21.50 1.60
N ALA A 19 13.65 20.83 2.59
CA ALA A 19 14.39 19.95 3.50
C ALA A 19 14.62 18.54 2.92
N GLU A 20 13.67 18.03 2.17
CA GLU A 20 13.66 16.64 1.64
C GLU A 20 14.15 16.54 0.19
N ARG A 21 14.39 17.67 -0.48
CA ARG A 21 14.71 17.73 -1.91
C ARG A 21 15.90 16.85 -2.31
N ALA A 22 16.97 16.89 -1.55
CA ALA A 22 18.19 16.14 -1.85
C ALA A 22 17.93 14.62 -1.85
N GLU A 23 17.09 14.15 -0.95
CA GLU A 23 16.69 12.75 -0.87
C GLU A 23 15.83 12.33 -2.08
N TYR A 24 14.83 13.13 -2.45
CA TYR A 24 14.01 12.87 -3.64
C TYR A 24 14.86 12.87 -4.93
N GLU A 25 15.79 13.79 -5.08
CA GLU A 25 16.70 13.85 -6.23
C GLU A 25 17.65 12.64 -6.26
N ALA A 26 18.16 12.21 -5.11
CA ALA A 26 18.97 11.00 -5.01
C ALA A 26 18.20 9.73 -5.37
N LEU A 27 16.95 9.60 -4.89
CA LEU A 27 16.06 8.49 -5.24
C LEU A 27 15.71 8.48 -6.73
N ALA A 28 15.49 9.64 -7.34
CA ALA A 28 15.22 9.75 -8.77
C ALA A 28 16.45 9.37 -9.62
N ALA A 29 17.64 9.73 -9.20
CA ALA A 29 18.88 9.46 -9.94
C ALA A 29 19.37 8.01 -9.76
N ASN A 30 19.25 7.44 -8.57
CA ASN A 30 19.86 6.15 -8.20
C ASN A 30 18.84 5.02 -8.03
N GLY A 31 17.54 5.31 -8.14
CA GLY A 31 16.45 4.39 -7.82
C GLY A 31 16.26 4.20 -6.31
N GLN A 32 15.16 3.53 -5.97
CA GLN A 32 14.82 3.21 -4.58
C GLN A 32 15.33 1.82 -4.18
N LYS A 33 15.67 1.65 -2.91
CA LYS A 33 16.09 0.36 -2.33
C LYS A 33 15.37 0.12 -0.99
N PRO A 34 14.05 0.04 -0.98
CA PRO A 34 13.28 -0.17 0.24
C PRO A 34 13.59 -1.54 0.84
N HIS A 35 13.68 -1.61 2.16
CA HIS A 35 13.88 -2.88 2.86
C HIS A 35 12.56 -3.63 3.10
N THR A 36 11.44 -2.94 3.02
CA THR A 36 10.12 -3.48 3.39
C THR A 36 9.08 -3.13 2.32
N LEU A 37 8.36 -4.15 1.87
CA LEU A 37 7.13 -3.99 1.12
C LEU A 37 5.95 -4.05 2.09
N VAL A 38 5.02 -3.11 1.98
CA VAL A 38 3.81 -3.07 2.81
C VAL A 38 2.58 -3.18 1.90
N VAL A 39 1.74 -4.18 2.16
CA VAL A 39 0.39 -4.25 1.59
C VAL A 39 -0.57 -3.70 2.63
N ALA A 40 -1.24 -2.59 2.33
CA ALA A 40 -2.13 -1.88 3.25
C ALA A 40 -3.50 -1.58 2.66
N CYS A 41 -4.44 -1.26 3.53
CA CYS A 41 -5.75 -0.78 3.08
C CYS A 41 -5.66 0.61 2.45
N SER A 42 -6.54 0.87 1.46
CA SER A 42 -6.71 2.19 0.85
C SER A 42 -7.38 3.21 1.79
N ASP A 43 -7.86 2.79 2.97
CA ASP A 43 -8.43 3.66 3.99
C ASP A 43 -7.44 4.74 4.41
N SER A 44 -7.88 6.00 4.44
CA SER A 44 -7.02 7.16 4.73
C SER A 44 -6.36 7.11 6.12
N ARG A 45 -6.93 6.37 7.06
CA ARG A 45 -6.38 6.16 8.41
C ARG A 45 -5.20 5.18 8.44
N ALA A 46 -5.02 4.41 7.36
CA ALA A 46 -4.05 3.32 7.28
C ALA A 46 -2.91 3.62 6.29
N ASP A 47 -2.43 4.87 6.24
CA ASP A 47 -1.28 5.21 5.42
C ASP A 47 0.02 4.70 6.07
N PRO A 48 0.75 3.76 5.43
CA PRO A 48 1.94 3.17 6.03
C PRO A 48 3.05 4.18 6.31
N ALA A 49 3.25 5.15 5.42
CA ALA A 49 4.33 6.12 5.59
C ALA A 49 4.07 7.01 6.82
N LEU A 50 2.80 7.38 7.06
CA LEU A 50 2.43 8.16 8.24
C LEU A 50 2.51 7.34 9.52
N ILE A 51 2.01 6.07 9.49
CA ILE A 51 1.95 5.23 10.69
C ILE A 51 3.34 4.79 11.16
N PHE A 52 4.24 4.50 10.23
CA PHE A 52 5.61 4.06 10.56
C PHE A 52 6.62 5.21 10.59
N ASP A 53 6.16 6.46 10.37
CA ASP A 53 7.01 7.66 10.36
C ASP A 53 8.26 7.46 9.48
N THR A 54 8.03 7.00 8.24
CA THR A 54 9.10 6.65 7.32
C THR A 54 9.39 7.76 6.32
N ALA A 55 10.66 7.88 5.95
CA ALA A 55 11.12 8.77 4.91
C ALA A 55 10.84 8.21 3.49
N PRO A 56 10.89 9.06 2.45
CA PRO A 56 10.83 8.61 1.07
C PRO A 56 11.88 7.54 0.77
N GLY A 57 11.48 6.49 0.05
CA GLY A 57 12.39 5.40 -0.34
C GLY A 57 12.53 4.25 0.68
N GLU A 58 12.08 4.38 1.92
CA GLU A 58 12.19 3.34 2.95
C GLU A 58 11.18 2.20 2.77
N LEU A 59 9.98 2.51 2.27
CA LEU A 59 8.93 1.53 2.03
C LEU A 59 8.57 1.44 0.56
N PHE A 60 8.25 0.23 0.10
CA PHE A 60 7.53 -0.01 -1.14
C PHE A 60 6.09 -0.37 -0.79
N VAL A 61 5.13 0.47 -1.16
CA VAL A 61 3.76 0.39 -0.64
C VAL A 61 2.78 0.01 -1.75
N VAL A 62 1.96 -1.01 -1.47
CA VAL A 62 0.80 -1.39 -2.27
C VAL A 62 -0.45 -1.17 -1.42
N ARG A 63 -1.41 -0.41 -1.93
CA ARG A 63 -2.67 -0.17 -1.22
C ARG A 63 -3.86 -0.64 -2.05
N ASN A 64 -4.74 -1.42 -1.42
CA ASN A 64 -5.99 -1.84 -2.01
C ASN A 64 -7.10 -1.88 -0.95
N VAL A 65 -8.35 -2.07 -1.35
CA VAL A 65 -9.45 -2.20 -0.38
C VAL A 65 -9.26 -3.51 0.40
N ALA A 66 -9.27 -3.41 1.73
CA ALA A 66 -9.11 -4.51 2.68
C ALA A 66 -7.69 -5.15 2.71
N ASN A 67 -6.66 -4.46 2.25
CA ASN A 67 -5.25 -4.96 2.29
C ASN A 67 -5.10 -6.41 1.80
N LEU A 68 -5.77 -6.76 0.71
CA LEU A 68 -5.81 -8.12 0.19
C LEU A 68 -4.53 -8.51 -0.52
N VAL A 69 -4.08 -9.72 -0.26
CA VAL A 69 -3.04 -10.40 -1.04
C VAL A 69 -3.72 -11.51 -1.82
N PRO A 70 -3.83 -11.39 -3.15
CA PRO A 70 -4.45 -12.43 -3.97
C PRO A 70 -3.58 -13.69 -4.04
N PRO A 71 -4.16 -14.84 -4.38
CA PRO A 71 -3.40 -16.03 -4.75
C PRO A 71 -2.43 -15.73 -5.90
N TYR A 72 -1.33 -16.44 -5.97
CA TYR A 72 -0.43 -16.37 -7.12
C TYR A 72 -1.05 -17.11 -8.30
N GLU A 73 -1.36 -16.38 -9.37
CA GLU A 73 -1.98 -16.91 -10.59
C GLU A 73 -1.21 -16.43 -11.82
N PRO A 74 -0.27 -17.25 -12.37
CA PRO A 74 0.51 -16.87 -13.55
C PRO A 74 -0.29 -17.15 -14.85
N ASP A 75 -1.45 -16.51 -14.99
CA ASP A 75 -2.39 -16.71 -16.10
C ASP A 75 -2.23 -15.72 -17.27
N GLY A 76 -1.22 -14.84 -17.18
CA GLY A 76 -0.98 -13.81 -18.18
C GLY A 76 -1.93 -12.62 -18.18
N LYS A 77 -2.86 -12.54 -17.21
CA LYS A 77 -3.77 -11.42 -17.04
C LYS A 77 -3.18 -10.30 -16.18
N LEU A 78 -3.94 -9.23 -16.02
CA LEU A 78 -3.50 -8.04 -15.27
C LEU A 78 -3.81 -8.20 -13.77
N HIS A 79 -2.76 -8.43 -12.97
CA HIS A 79 -2.84 -8.61 -11.53
C HIS A 79 -1.95 -7.59 -10.81
N GLY A 80 -2.46 -6.37 -10.56
CA GLY A 80 -1.66 -5.25 -10.04
C GLY A 80 -0.98 -5.52 -8.69
N VAL A 81 -1.65 -6.19 -7.75
CA VAL A 81 -1.04 -6.51 -6.45
C VAL A 81 0.04 -7.57 -6.60
N SER A 82 -0.21 -8.63 -7.39
CA SER A 82 0.78 -9.67 -7.67
C SER A 82 2.02 -9.11 -8.39
N ALA A 83 1.81 -8.25 -9.39
CA ALA A 83 2.91 -7.59 -10.09
C ALA A 83 3.77 -6.72 -9.15
N ALA A 84 3.13 -6.00 -8.21
CA ALA A 84 3.87 -5.21 -7.23
C ALA A 84 4.64 -6.09 -6.23
N LEU A 85 4.07 -7.23 -5.82
CA LEU A 85 4.77 -8.21 -4.97
C LEU A 85 5.98 -8.80 -5.70
N GLU A 86 5.82 -9.23 -6.97
CA GLU A 86 6.93 -9.73 -7.78
C GLU A 86 8.02 -8.69 -7.98
N PHE A 87 7.64 -7.45 -8.27
CA PHE A 87 8.61 -6.36 -8.41
C PHE A 87 9.37 -6.10 -7.11
N GLY A 88 8.65 -6.06 -5.99
CA GLY A 88 9.26 -5.89 -4.67
C GLY A 88 10.26 -6.98 -4.32
N VAL A 89 9.92 -8.23 -4.60
CA VAL A 89 10.77 -9.38 -4.27
C VAL A 89 11.92 -9.55 -5.28
N ASN A 90 11.61 -9.54 -6.57
CA ASN A 90 12.58 -9.93 -7.60
C ASN A 90 13.46 -8.75 -8.05
N VAL A 91 12.93 -7.54 -8.09
CA VAL A 91 13.65 -6.35 -8.58
C VAL A 91 14.21 -5.52 -7.42
N LEU A 92 13.35 -5.13 -6.45
CA LEU A 92 13.78 -4.32 -5.32
C LEU A 92 14.48 -5.14 -4.22
N GLN A 93 14.29 -6.45 -4.22
CA GLN A 93 14.91 -7.39 -3.26
C GLN A 93 14.62 -7.00 -1.80
N VAL A 94 13.38 -6.67 -1.51
CA VAL A 94 12.94 -6.33 -0.15
C VAL A 94 13.25 -7.47 0.84
N LYS A 95 13.58 -7.12 2.07
CA LYS A 95 13.94 -8.09 3.12
C LYS A 95 12.73 -8.64 3.85
N ARG A 96 11.59 -7.95 3.77
CA ARG A 96 10.34 -8.34 4.44
C ARG A 96 9.12 -7.83 3.71
N ILE A 97 8.01 -8.56 3.88
CA ILE A 97 6.68 -8.16 3.44
C ILE A 97 5.81 -8.03 4.68
N VAL A 98 5.11 -6.93 4.80
CA VAL A 98 4.15 -6.66 5.87
C VAL A 98 2.77 -6.52 5.27
N VAL A 99 1.79 -7.26 5.79
CA VAL A 99 0.37 -7.04 5.47
C VAL A 99 -0.25 -6.32 6.66
N MET A 100 -0.60 -5.06 6.45
CA MET A 100 -1.07 -4.17 7.49
C MET A 100 -2.59 -3.98 7.41
N GLY A 101 -3.30 -4.54 8.38
CA GLY A 101 -4.72 -4.29 8.61
C GLY A 101 -4.94 -3.11 9.56
N HIS A 102 -6.19 -2.67 9.69
CA HIS A 102 -6.59 -1.64 10.65
C HIS A 102 -7.97 -1.93 11.23
N ALA A 103 -8.27 -1.36 12.38
CA ALA A 103 -9.55 -1.54 13.04
C ALA A 103 -10.70 -0.97 12.21
N PHE A 104 -11.86 -1.63 12.29
CA PHE A 104 -13.09 -1.23 11.61
C PHE A 104 -12.94 -1.06 10.08
N CYS A 105 -12.12 -1.88 9.44
CA CYS A 105 -11.96 -1.86 8.00
C CYS A 105 -13.28 -2.12 7.28
N GLY A 106 -13.74 -1.14 6.49
CA GLY A 106 -15.00 -1.25 5.74
C GLY A 106 -14.97 -2.36 4.69
N GLY A 107 -13.84 -2.59 4.04
CA GLY A 107 -13.67 -3.64 3.05
C GLY A 107 -13.76 -5.05 3.68
N VAL A 108 -13.04 -5.27 4.79
CA VAL A 108 -13.13 -6.54 5.54
C VAL A 108 -14.54 -6.78 6.07
N ASN A 109 -15.18 -5.75 6.62
CA ASN A 109 -16.56 -5.86 7.12
C ASN A 109 -17.55 -6.20 5.99
N ALA A 110 -17.40 -5.61 4.81
CA ALA A 110 -18.23 -5.92 3.65
C ALA A 110 -18.04 -7.37 3.18
N MET A 111 -16.82 -7.88 3.20
CA MET A 111 -16.52 -9.30 2.90
C MET A 111 -17.19 -10.24 3.90
N LEU A 112 -17.06 -9.96 5.20
CA LEU A 112 -17.68 -10.79 6.25
C LEU A 112 -19.20 -10.81 6.20
N LYS A 113 -19.82 -9.70 5.79
CA LYS A 113 -21.28 -9.60 5.63
C LYS A 113 -21.80 -10.16 4.30
N GLY A 114 -20.93 -10.68 3.46
CA GLY A 114 -21.32 -11.29 2.19
C GLY A 114 -21.93 -10.29 1.20
N SER A 115 -21.44 -9.04 1.15
CA SER A 115 -21.90 -8.05 0.15
C SER A 115 -21.53 -8.52 -1.27
N PRO A 116 -22.48 -9.05 -2.08
CA PRO A 116 -22.14 -9.75 -3.33
C PRO A 116 -21.42 -8.85 -4.34
N ALA A 117 -21.80 -7.59 -4.41
CA ALA A 117 -21.27 -6.66 -5.41
C ALA A 117 -19.80 -6.26 -5.13
N LEU A 118 -19.37 -6.21 -3.86
CA LEU A 118 -18.02 -5.86 -3.49
C LEU A 118 -17.13 -7.10 -3.41
N VAL A 119 -17.64 -8.19 -2.89
CA VAL A 119 -16.92 -9.48 -2.78
C VAL A 119 -16.53 -10.02 -4.15
N LEU A 120 -17.46 -10.03 -5.13
CA LEU A 120 -17.18 -10.48 -6.50
C LEU A 120 -16.11 -9.65 -7.23
N ARG A 121 -15.91 -8.40 -6.85
CA ARG A 121 -14.87 -7.55 -7.44
C ARG A 121 -13.54 -7.60 -6.70
N LEU A 122 -13.55 -7.91 -5.40
CA LEU A 122 -12.37 -7.98 -4.56
C LEU A 122 -11.77 -9.39 -4.50
N VAL A 123 -12.60 -10.42 -4.68
CA VAL A 123 -12.20 -11.82 -4.54
C VAL A 123 -12.88 -12.62 -5.65
N ASN A 124 -12.20 -12.77 -6.76
CA ASN A 124 -12.69 -13.59 -7.87
C ASN A 124 -12.56 -15.10 -7.60
N GLU A 125 -12.14 -15.47 -6.38
CA GLU A 125 -12.12 -16.86 -5.88
C GLU A 125 -12.02 -16.88 -4.34
N PRO A 126 -12.45 -17.97 -3.67
CA PRO A 126 -12.36 -18.08 -2.21
C PRO A 126 -10.90 -18.21 -1.77
N ALA A 127 -10.23 -17.09 -1.59
CA ALA A 127 -8.94 -17.06 -0.97
C ALA A 127 -9.06 -17.62 0.45
N ARG A 128 -8.51 -18.81 0.70
CA ARG A 128 -8.29 -19.30 2.06
C ARG A 128 -7.34 -18.32 2.73
N MET A 129 -7.90 -17.44 3.56
CA MET A 129 -7.11 -16.52 4.39
C MET A 129 -6.25 -17.33 5.35
N GLN A 130 -4.99 -17.54 5.00
CA GLN A 130 -3.94 -17.93 5.89
C GLN A 130 -2.93 -16.78 5.99
N ALA A 131 -3.32 -15.71 6.66
CA ALA A 131 -2.39 -14.68 7.07
C ALA A 131 -2.64 -14.37 8.55
N SER A 132 -1.60 -14.46 9.35
CA SER A 132 -1.63 -13.92 10.71
C SER A 132 -1.65 -12.40 10.61
N GLN A 133 -2.83 -11.81 10.60
CA GLN A 133 -3.01 -10.37 10.61
C GLN A 133 -2.69 -9.85 12.01
N ARG A 134 -1.62 -9.06 12.14
CA ARG A 134 -1.44 -8.21 13.32
C ARG A 134 -2.28 -6.96 13.13
N ILE A 135 -3.29 -6.80 13.98
CA ILE A 135 -4.14 -5.60 14.02
C ILE A 135 -3.39 -4.56 14.86
N ILE A 136 -3.19 -3.38 14.30
CA ILE A 136 -2.67 -2.23 15.05
C ILE A 136 -3.88 -1.61 15.76
N PRO A 137 -3.93 -1.61 17.10
CA PRO A 137 -5.00 -0.93 17.85
C PRO A 137 -4.84 0.59 17.69
N HIS A 138 -5.95 1.29 17.76
CA HIS A 138 -6.01 2.76 17.83
C HIS A 138 -5.77 3.23 19.26
#